data_ac84ac0fb3d5ce89051a159dbd15f80b
#
_entry.id   ac84ac0fb3d5ce89051a159dbd15f80b
#
_cell.length_a   1.000
_cell.length_b   1.000
_cell.length_c   1.000
_cell.angle_alpha   90.00
_cell.angle_beta   90.00
_cell.angle_gamma   90.00
#
_symmetry.space_group_name_H-M   'P 1'
#
loop_
_entity.id
_entity.type
_entity.pdbx_description
1 polymer ?
#
loop_
_entity_poly.entity_id
_entity_poly.type
_entity_poly.pdbx_seq_one_letter_code
_entity_poly.pdbx_strand_id
1 'polypeptide(L)'
;ELVYKLVTEAPDGIQWLQDLGVEFDKDAEGNMITTHGGGTSRKRMHAAKDYSGAEIMRTLRDEVLNRKIPVVDFTSAIELIMDDKGHCAGAVLMNMETGEILIAKAKVVIIATGGAGRMHYQGFPTSNHYGATADGLVLAYRVGAPLREQYTLQYHPTGAAFPEQIFGALVTEKVRSLGAKLVNVDGEVFMNPLETRDVTASTVIRECRRGKQVNTPTGGQGVWLDSPMIDLIHGEGTIEKRIPAMLRMFLKYGIDIRKQPMLIYPTLHYQNGGVKVGTDSQTCVENLFVAGEAAGGVHGENRLMGNSLLDVIVFGRNAGKYAAAKAKTVEVGNLTLDHVAKFEKELADAGIQPDEVSPKLLPDYTRKVND
;
A
#
# COMPACT_ATOMS: atom_id res chain seq x y z
N GLU A 1 14.10 -0.23 -17.19
CA GLU A 1 13.05 0.37 -18.03
C GLU A 1 11.89 0.90 -17.17
N LEU A 2 11.29 0.12 -16.26
CA LEU A 2 10.20 0.56 -15.38
C LEU A 2 10.57 1.78 -14.54
N VAL A 3 11.75 1.76 -13.90
CA VAL A 3 12.25 2.91 -13.11
C VAL A 3 12.39 4.17 -13.97
N TYR A 4 12.91 4.03 -15.19
CA TYR A 4 13.05 5.15 -16.12
C TYR A 4 11.66 5.75 -16.43
N LYS A 5 10.69 4.91 -16.75
CA LYS A 5 9.31 5.34 -16.99
C LYS A 5 8.69 6.03 -15.78
N LEU A 6 8.84 5.46 -14.58
CA LEU A 6 8.37 6.08 -13.35
C LEU A 6 8.92 7.50 -13.20
N VAL A 7 10.24 7.67 -13.35
CA VAL A 7 10.91 8.96 -13.12
C VAL A 7 10.56 9.99 -14.20
N THR A 8 10.48 9.57 -15.45
CA THR A 8 10.21 10.49 -16.57
C THR A 8 8.75 10.93 -16.65
N GLU A 9 7.80 10.08 -16.25
CA GLU A 9 6.36 10.40 -16.26
C GLU A 9 5.85 10.98 -14.92
N ALA A 10 6.70 11.01 -13.89
CA ALA A 10 6.35 11.55 -12.58
C ALA A 10 5.84 13.01 -12.62
N PRO A 11 6.54 13.96 -13.27
CA PRO A 11 6.08 15.36 -13.32
C PRO A 11 4.70 15.50 -13.95
N ASP A 12 4.45 14.82 -15.06
CA ASP A 12 3.15 14.81 -15.75
C ASP A 12 2.05 14.17 -14.86
N GLY A 13 2.38 13.10 -14.12
CA GLY A 13 1.46 12.47 -13.18
C GLY A 13 1.04 13.41 -12.04
N ILE A 14 1.98 14.17 -11.48
CA ILE A 14 1.70 15.15 -10.43
C ILE A 14 0.88 16.33 -10.97
N GLN A 15 1.22 16.83 -12.17
CA GLN A 15 0.45 17.90 -12.81
C GLN A 15 -0.99 17.44 -13.07
N TRP A 16 -1.17 16.24 -13.60
CA TRP A 16 -2.50 15.67 -13.83
C TRP A 16 -3.34 15.60 -12.53
N LEU A 17 -2.73 15.23 -11.39
CA LEU A 17 -3.44 15.23 -10.11
C LEU A 17 -3.86 16.65 -9.68
N GLN A 18 -3.00 17.65 -9.91
CA GLN A 18 -3.34 19.05 -9.65
C GLN A 18 -4.50 19.55 -10.54
N ASP A 19 -4.47 19.17 -11.82
CA ASP A 19 -5.52 19.53 -12.79
C ASP A 19 -6.87 18.91 -12.40
N LEU A 20 -6.87 17.76 -11.73
CA LEU A 20 -8.05 17.11 -11.16
C LEU A 20 -8.50 17.72 -9.82
N GLY A 21 -7.69 18.58 -9.21
CA GLY A 21 -8.02 19.26 -7.96
C GLY A 21 -7.39 18.66 -6.70
N VAL A 22 -6.29 17.91 -6.81
CA VAL A 22 -5.49 17.51 -5.64
C VAL A 22 -4.74 18.70 -5.09
N GLU A 23 -4.97 19.04 -3.83
CA GLU A 23 -4.35 20.18 -3.16
C GLU A 23 -3.09 19.77 -2.41
N PHE A 24 -1.93 19.89 -3.07
CA PHE A 24 -0.64 19.79 -2.42
C PHE A 24 -0.30 21.05 -1.62
N ASP A 25 0.51 20.89 -0.56
CA ASP A 25 1.02 22.02 0.25
C ASP A 25 1.79 23.02 -0.63
N LYS A 26 1.43 24.30 -0.53
CA LYS A 26 2.05 25.41 -1.27
C LYS A 26 2.62 26.45 -0.31
N ASP A 27 3.63 27.17 -0.78
CA ASP A 27 4.15 28.37 -0.12
C ASP A 27 3.23 29.59 -0.35
N ALA A 28 3.63 30.74 0.17
CA ALA A 28 2.87 31.98 0.03
C ALA A 28 2.79 32.48 -1.43
N GLU A 29 3.75 32.11 -2.24
CA GLU A 29 3.86 32.44 -3.66
C GLU A 29 3.10 31.43 -4.56
N GLY A 30 2.52 30.37 -3.98
CA GLY A 30 1.75 29.36 -4.69
C GLY A 30 2.59 28.20 -5.26
N ASN A 31 3.89 28.12 -4.98
CA ASN A 31 4.73 27.02 -5.42
C ASN A 31 4.55 25.80 -4.51
N MET A 32 4.60 24.60 -5.08
CA MET A 32 4.55 23.38 -4.29
C MET A 32 5.75 23.23 -3.37
N ILE A 33 5.48 23.01 -2.09
CA ILE A 33 6.52 22.76 -1.08
C ILE A 33 7.13 21.38 -1.30
N THR A 34 8.48 21.31 -1.23
CA THR A 34 9.23 20.06 -1.26
C THR A 34 9.86 19.75 0.09
N THR A 35 9.88 18.46 0.45
CA THR A 35 10.48 17.97 1.70
C THR A 35 11.43 16.79 1.43
N HIS A 36 12.32 16.50 2.40
CA HIS A 36 13.11 15.28 2.40
C HIS A 36 12.25 14.08 2.84
N GLY A 37 12.49 12.94 2.21
CA GLY A 37 12.06 11.63 2.72
C GLY A 37 13.26 10.86 3.27
N GLY A 38 13.00 9.79 4.02
CA GLY A 38 14.04 8.87 4.46
C GLY A 38 14.77 8.23 3.27
N GLY A 39 16.09 8.18 3.34
CA GLY A 39 16.96 7.68 2.28
C GLY A 39 17.06 8.56 1.04
N THR A 40 16.46 9.76 1.03
CA THR A 40 16.54 10.67 -0.14
C THR A 40 17.67 11.68 0.01
N SER A 41 18.43 11.89 -1.07
CA SER A 41 19.54 12.85 -1.12
C SER A 41 19.11 14.30 -1.37
N ARG A 42 17.87 14.53 -1.80
CA ARG A 42 17.34 15.85 -2.16
C ARG A 42 15.88 16.00 -1.74
N LYS A 43 15.48 17.26 -1.49
CA LYS A 43 14.05 17.60 -1.30
C LYS A 43 13.34 17.45 -2.63
N ARG A 44 12.40 16.47 -2.73
CA ARG A 44 11.62 16.22 -3.95
C ARG A 44 10.20 15.70 -3.67
N MET A 45 9.84 15.60 -2.40
CA MET A 45 8.56 15.03 -1.98
C MET A 45 7.52 16.12 -1.84
N HIS A 46 6.39 15.99 -2.53
CA HIS A 46 5.20 16.82 -2.31
C HIS A 46 4.25 16.10 -1.35
N ALA A 47 3.46 16.85 -0.62
CA ALA A 47 2.50 16.31 0.33
C ALA A 47 1.27 17.23 0.44
N ALA A 48 0.15 16.64 0.80
CA ALA A 48 -1.02 17.35 1.34
C ALA A 48 -1.01 17.07 2.85
N LYS A 49 -0.34 17.94 3.62
CA LYS A 49 -0.08 17.76 5.06
C LYS A 49 0.46 16.35 5.37
N ASP A 50 -0.24 15.56 6.18
CA ASP A 50 0.08 14.17 6.50
C ASP A 50 -1.00 13.17 6.04
N TYR A 51 -1.83 13.55 5.06
CA TYR A 51 -2.89 12.70 4.48
C TYR A 51 -2.93 12.71 2.94
N SER A 52 -1.76 12.81 2.31
CA SER A 52 -1.65 12.85 0.83
C SER A 52 -2.41 11.73 0.12
N GLY A 53 -2.36 10.50 0.66
CA GLY A 53 -3.10 9.37 0.09
C GLY A 53 -4.62 9.57 0.13
N ALA A 54 -5.15 10.10 1.23
CA ALA A 54 -6.58 10.38 1.37
C ALA A 54 -7.03 11.49 0.41
N GLU A 55 -6.21 12.53 0.22
CA GLU A 55 -6.50 13.64 -0.69
C GLU A 55 -6.52 13.17 -2.15
N ILE A 56 -5.53 12.37 -2.56
CA ILE A 56 -5.50 11.77 -3.91
C ILE A 56 -6.71 10.86 -4.11
N MET A 57 -7.02 9.99 -3.14
CA MET A 57 -8.17 9.07 -3.24
C MET A 57 -9.49 9.81 -3.32
N ARG A 58 -9.69 10.87 -2.51
CA ARG A 58 -10.89 11.71 -2.58
C ARG A 58 -11.08 12.25 -3.99
N THR A 59 -10.06 12.88 -4.54
CA THR A 59 -10.11 13.50 -5.86
C THR A 59 -10.37 12.47 -6.96
N LEU A 60 -9.67 11.34 -6.96
CA LEU A 60 -9.85 10.31 -7.99
C LEU A 60 -11.20 9.60 -7.87
N ARG A 61 -11.71 9.36 -6.64
CA ARG A 61 -13.05 8.83 -6.43
C ARG A 61 -14.12 9.77 -6.96
N ASP A 62 -14.01 11.06 -6.65
CA ASP A 62 -14.95 12.08 -7.13
C ASP A 62 -14.94 12.12 -8.67
N GLU A 63 -13.77 11.98 -9.30
CA GLU A 63 -13.64 11.93 -10.75
C GLU A 63 -14.30 10.68 -11.37
N VAL A 64 -14.16 9.50 -10.74
CA VAL A 64 -14.87 8.27 -11.17
C VAL A 64 -16.39 8.49 -11.14
N LEU A 65 -16.91 9.09 -10.06
CA LEU A 65 -18.34 9.36 -9.91
C LEU A 65 -18.84 10.40 -10.93
N ASN A 66 -18.09 11.49 -11.12
CA ASN A 66 -18.41 12.54 -12.08
C ASN A 66 -18.47 12.03 -13.52
N ARG A 67 -17.58 11.10 -13.87
CA ARG A 67 -17.57 10.43 -15.17
C ARG A 67 -18.57 9.31 -15.28
N LYS A 68 -19.33 9.02 -14.23
CA LYS A 68 -20.32 7.94 -14.17
C LYS A 68 -19.73 6.57 -14.57
N ILE A 69 -18.47 6.31 -14.16
CA ILE A 69 -17.85 5.00 -14.35
C ILE A 69 -18.57 4.02 -13.42
N PRO A 70 -19.09 2.89 -13.94
CA PRO A 70 -19.77 1.91 -13.09
C PRO A 70 -18.83 1.36 -12.01
N VAL A 71 -19.29 1.38 -10.77
CA VAL A 71 -18.62 0.77 -9.61
C VAL A 71 -19.54 -0.30 -9.06
N VAL A 72 -19.03 -1.50 -8.88
CA VAL A 72 -19.78 -2.63 -8.31
C VAL A 72 -19.20 -2.94 -6.94
N ASP A 73 -19.81 -2.35 -5.92
CA ASP A 73 -19.39 -2.49 -4.52
C ASP A 73 -19.71 -3.89 -3.96
N PHE A 74 -19.07 -4.25 -2.86
CA PHE A 74 -19.23 -5.52 -2.14
C PHE A 74 -19.12 -6.76 -3.03
N THR A 75 -18.31 -6.67 -4.08
CA THR A 75 -18.15 -7.73 -5.07
C THR A 75 -16.69 -8.11 -5.22
N SER A 76 -16.37 -9.36 -4.95
CA SER A 76 -15.01 -9.91 -5.03
C SER A 76 -14.80 -10.61 -6.36
N ALA A 77 -13.64 -10.37 -7.01
CA ALA A 77 -13.20 -11.23 -8.10
C ALA A 77 -12.58 -12.50 -7.51
N ILE A 78 -13.18 -13.65 -7.84
CA ILE A 78 -12.77 -14.95 -7.30
C ILE A 78 -11.99 -15.79 -8.29
N GLU A 79 -12.12 -15.51 -9.60
CA GLU A 79 -11.35 -16.15 -10.66
C GLU A 79 -11.27 -15.26 -11.89
N LEU A 80 -10.19 -15.40 -12.69
CA LEU A 80 -10.14 -14.84 -14.03
C LEU A 80 -10.78 -15.79 -15.04
N ILE A 81 -11.34 -15.23 -16.10
CA ILE A 81 -11.88 -16.02 -17.22
C ILE A 81 -10.91 -15.88 -18.38
N MET A 82 -10.57 -17.01 -19.01
CA MET A 82 -9.77 -17.08 -20.21
C MET A 82 -10.67 -17.35 -21.43
N ASP A 83 -10.16 -17.10 -22.62
CA ASP A 83 -10.76 -17.59 -23.84
C ASP A 83 -10.02 -18.82 -24.38
N ASP A 84 -10.58 -19.45 -25.42
CA ASP A 84 -10.05 -20.62 -26.08
C ASP A 84 -8.69 -20.38 -26.81
N LYS A 85 -8.22 -19.13 -26.85
CA LYS A 85 -6.90 -18.74 -27.37
C LYS A 85 -5.88 -18.54 -26.22
N GLY A 86 -6.30 -18.68 -24.97
CA GLY A 86 -5.46 -18.42 -23.79
C GLY A 86 -5.31 -16.94 -23.45
N HIS A 87 -6.23 -16.08 -23.88
CA HIS A 87 -6.25 -14.66 -23.54
C HIS A 87 -7.21 -14.41 -22.37
N CYS A 88 -6.90 -13.42 -21.54
CA CYS A 88 -7.83 -13.01 -20.49
C CYS A 88 -9.08 -12.38 -21.11
N ALA A 89 -10.26 -12.85 -20.67
CA ALA A 89 -11.55 -12.53 -21.28
C ALA A 89 -12.60 -12.05 -20.26
N GLY A 90 -12.20 -11.89 -18.99
CA GLY A 90 -13.09 -11.42 -17.94
C GLY A 90 -12.76 -11.95 -16.56
N ALA A 91 -13.75 -11.93 -15.67
CA ALA A 91 -13.62 -12.44 -14.31
C ALA A 91 -14.95 -13.06 -13.82
N VAL A 92 -14.84 -14.08 -12.98
CA VAL A 92 -15.92 -14.56 -12.13
C VAL A 92 -15.93 -13.72 -10.87
N LEU A 93 -17.08 -13.18 -10.55
CA LEU A 93 -17.27 -12.28 -9.40
C LEU A 93 -18.26 -12.93 -8.43
N MET A 94 -18.12 -12.63 -7.16
CA MET A 94 -19.06 -13.02 -6.12
C MET A 94 -19.53 -11.80 -5.34
N ASN A 95 -20.82 -11.57 -5.28
CA ASN A 95 -21.38 -10.59 -4.38
C ASN A 95 -21.23 -11.08 -2.94
N MET A 96 -20.54 -10.34 -2.11
CA MET A 96 -20.18 -10.75 -0.75
C MET A 96 -21.35 -10.66 0.24
N GLU A 97 -22.42 -9.94 -0.10
CA GLU A 97 -23.62 -9.82 0.73
C GLU A 97 -24.63 -10.94 0.44
N THR A 98 -24.80 -11.31 -0.83
CA THR A 98 -25.80 -12.28 -1.28
C THR A 98 -25.24 -13.65 -1.60
N GLY A 99 -23.91 -13.76 -1.86
CA GLY A 99 -23.27 -14.96 -2.38
C GLY A 99 -23.54 -15.22 -3.87
N GLU A 100 -24.21 -14.33 -4.56
CA GLU A 100 -24.50 -14.47 -6.00
C GLU A 100 -23.21 -14.46 -6.82
N ILE A 101 -23.13 -15.40 -7.76
CA ILE A 101 -22.01 -15.49 -8.72
C ILE A 101 -22.36 -14.73 -9.99
N LEU A 102 -21.48 -13.85 -10.39
CA LEU A 102 -21.62 -12.99 -11.57
C LEU A 102 -20.49 -13.27 -12.56
N ILE A 103 -20.77 -13.16 -13.84
CA ILE A 103 -19.79 -13.30 -14.92
C ILE A 103 -19.57 -11.94 -15.58
N ALA A 104 -18.38 -11.40 -15.41
CA ALA A 104 -17.96 -10.17 -16.06
C ALA A 104 -17.14 -10.51 -17.32
N LYS A 105 -17.78 -10.53 -18.48
CA LYS A 105 -17.08 -10.65 -19.77
C LYS A 105 -16.43 -9.33 -20.13
N ALA A 106 -15.14 -9.33 -20.45
CA ALA A 106 -14.37 -8.12 -20.77
C ALA A 106 -13.36 -8.37 -21.89
N LYS A 107 -13.10 -7.36 -22.69
CA LYS A 107 -12.05 -7.39 -23.72
C LYS A 107 -10.64 -7.32 -23.14
N VAL A 108 -10.50 -6.62 -22.01
CA VAL A 108 -9.26 -6.51 -21.22
C VAL A 108 -9.60 -6.44 -19.76
N VAL A 109 -8.69 -6.89 -18.92
CA VAL A 109 -8.80 -6.84 -17.46
C VAL A 109 -7.59 -6.11 -16.89
N ILE A 110 -7.80 -5.27 -15.88
CA ILE A 110 -6.73 -4.61 -15.13
C ILE A 110 -6.84 -5.06 -13.67
N ILE A 111 -5.78 -5.67 -13.14
CA ILE A 111 -5.65 -5.98 -11.72
C ILE A 111 -4.98 -4.79 -11.01
N ALA A 112 -5.64 -4.24 -9.99
CA ALA A 112 -5.13 -3.15 -9.17
C ALA A 112 -5.48 -3.37 -7.68
N THR A 113 -5.35 -4.61 -7.22
CA THR A 113 -5.86 -5.11 -5.93
C THR A 113 -4.95 -4.83 -4.73
N GLY A 114 -3.81 -4.19 -4.95
CA GLY A 114 -2.80 -4.03 -3.91
C GLY A 114 -1.96 -5.29 -3.69
N GLY A 115 -1.23 -5.32 -2.58
CA GLY A 115 -0.25 -6.37 -2.26
C GLY A 115 -0.74 -7.34 -1.19
N ALA A 116 0.21 -7.85 -0.37
CA ALA A 116 0.03 -8.92 0.61
C ALA A 116 0.22 -8.49 2.07
N GLY A 117 0.24 -7.19 2.37
CA GLY A 117 0.59 -6.68 3.71
C GLY A 117 -0.33 -7.18 4.82
N ARG A 118 -1.57 -7.57 4.52
CA ARG A 118 -2.52 -8.11 5.50
C ARG A 118 -2.25 -9.54 5.91
N MET A 119 -1.35 -10.24 5.22
CA MET A 119 -0.93 -11.60 5.57
C MET A 119 -0.13 -11.68 6.88
N HIS A 120 0.18 -10.55 7.51
CA HIS A 120 0.90 -10.45 8.80
C HIS A 120 2.20 -11.26 8.83
N TYR A 121 2.98 -11.15 7.77
CA TYR A 121 4.22 -11.90 7.63
C TYR A 121 5.10 -11.79 8.89
N GLN A 122 5.63 -12.91 9.36
CA GLN A 122 6.44 -13.01 10.59
C GLN A 122 5.76 -12.48 11.87
N GLY A 123 4.44 -12.38 11.89
CA GLY A 123 3.69 -11.92 13.07
C GLY A 123 3.74 -10.42 13.34
N PHE A 124 4.30 -9.61 12.42
CA PHE A 124 4.28 -8.16 12.57
C PHE A 124 2.87 -7.59 12.35
N PRO A 125 2.52 -6.49 13.03
CA PRO A 125 1.32 -5.75 12.70
C PRO A 125 1.42 -5.17 11.30
N THR A 126 0.30 -4.70 10.75
CA THR A 126 0.27 -4.11 9.42
C THR A 126 -0.44 -2.76 9.40
N SER A 127 0.04 -1.85 8.55
CA SER A 127 -0.64 -0.60 8.21
C SER A 127 -1.60 -0.74 7.02
N ASN A 128 -1.70 -1.93 6.42
CA ASN A 128 -2.45 -2.15 5.18
C ASN A 128 -3.93 -2.38 5.42
N HIS A 129 -4.74 -2.04 4.42
CA HIS A 129 -6.16 -2.33 4.36
C HIS A 129 -6.43 -3.84 4.42
N TYR A 130 -7.60 -4.24 4.91
CA TYR A 130 -8.02 -5.64 5.02
C TYR A 130 -8.00 -6.40 3.68
N GLY A 131 -8.22 -5.72 2.56
CA GLY A 131 -8.18 -6.31 1.22
C GLY A 131 -6.76 -6.51 0.64
N ALA A 132 -5.69 -6.20 1.37
CA ALA A 132 -4.31 -6.45 0.91
C ALA A 132 -3.88 -7.90 1.23
N THR A 133 -4.57 -8.87 0.66
CA THR A 133 -4.48 -10.31 0.93
C THR A 133 -3.89 -11.13 -0.23
N ALA A 134 -3.23 -10.47 -1.18
CA ALA A 134 -2.58 -11.06 -2.35
C ALA A 134 -3.53 -11.71 -3.38
N ASP A 135 -4.85 -11.54 -3.27
CA ASP A 135 -5.81 -12.22 -4.14
C ASP A 135 -5.52 -11.98 -5.63
N GLY A 136 -5.30 -10.72 -6.03
CA GLY A 136 -4.98 -10.41 -7.43
C GLY A 136 -3.67 -11.02 -7.93
N LEU A 137 -2.68 -11.22 -7.05
CA LEU A 137 -1.44 -11.92 -7.40
C LEU A 137 -1.71 -13.39 -7.68
N VAL A 138 -2.54 -14.03 -6.85
CA VAL A 138 -2.94 -15.43 -7.03
C VAL A 138 -3.74 -15.59 -8.31
N LEU A 139 -4.72 -14.72 -8.56
CA LEU A 139 -5.51 -14.73 -9.80
C LEU A 139 -4.62 -14.62 -11.04
N ALA A 140 -3.66 -13.70 -11.03
CA ALA A 140 -2.71 -13.54 -12.13
C ALA A 140 -1.80 -14.77 -12.31
N TYR A 141 -1.31 -15.36 -11.21
CA TYR A 141 -0.48 -16.57 -11.23
C TYR A 141 -1.24 -17.75 -11.84
N ARG A 142 -2.49 -17.98 -11.43
CA ARG A 142 -3.33 -19.08 -11.90
C ARG A 142 -3.53 -19.10 -13.41
N VAL A 143 -3.54 -17.95 -14.04
CA VAL A 143 -3.63 -17.83 -15.52
C VAL A 143 -2.27 -17.79 -16.22
N GLY A 144 -1.17 -17.98 -15.48
CA GLY A 144 0.18 -18.11 -16.01
C GLY A 144 1.00 -16.82 -16.05
N ALA A 145 0.57 -15.74 -15.41
CA ALA A 145 1.38 -14.53 -15.28
C ALA A 145 2.45 -14.75 -14.18
N PRO A 146 3.76 -14.62 -14.49
CA PRO A 146 4.82 -14.87 -13.53
C PRO A 146 4.86 -13.79 -12.46
N LEU A 147 5.13 -14.22 -11.22
CA LEU A 147 5.43 -13.35 -10.10
C LEU A 147 6.93 -13.13 -9.99
N ARG A 148 7.35 -11.99 -9.43
CA ARG A 148 8.75 -11.67 -9.18
C ARG A 148 8.93 -11.05 -7.81
N GLU A 149 10.08 -11.32 -7.21
CA GLU A 149 10.54 -10.67 -5.97
C GLU A 149 9.53 -10.75 -4.81
N GLN A 150 8.76 -11.85 -4.69
CA GLN A 150 7.70 -12.01 -3.68
C GLN A 150 8.20 -11.95 -2.23
N TYR A 151 9.49 -12.21 -2.01
CA TYR A 151 10.14 -12.13 -0.71
C TYR A 151 10.40 -10.69 -0.24
N THR A 152 10.19 -9.68 -1.09
CA THR A 152 10.54 -8.28 -0.82
C THR A 152 9.39 -7.54 -0.14
N LEU A 153 9.12 -7.86 1.11
CA LEU A 153 8.16 -7.16 1.94
C LEU A 153 8.85 -6.03 2.70
N GLN A 154 8.35 -4.80 2.57
CA GLN A 154 8.89 -3.64 3.25
C GLN A 154 8.15 -3.36 4.55
N TYR A 155 8.92 -3.24 5.63
CA TYR A 155 8.43 -2.77 6.91
C TYR A 155 8.55 -1.25 7.00
N HIS A 156 7.47 -0.59 7.44
CA HIS A 156 7.55 0.80 7.82
C HIS A 156 8.14 0.88 9.23
N PRO A 157 9.21 1.66 9.46
CA PRO A 157 9.89 1.66 10.75
C PRO A 157 9.05 2.24 11.89
N THR A 158 8.03 3.03 11.58
CA THR A 158 7.21 3.74 12.56
C THR A 158 5.73 3.35 12.42
N GLY A 159 5.35 2.18 12.91
CA GLY A 159 3.97 1.83 13.27
C GLY A 159 3.69 2.25 14.70
N ALA A 160 2.46 2.65 15.04
CA ALA A 160 2.07 2.90 16.41
C ALA A 160 2.17 1.60 17.22
N ALA A 161 2.96 1.60 18.30
CA ALA A 161 3.07 0.46 19.22
C ALA A 161 2.11 0.59 20.40
N PHE A 162 1.66 1.80 20.69
CA PHE A 162 0.70 2.13 21.73
C PHE A 162 -0.02 3.45 21.37
N PRO A 163 -1.30 3.62 21.68
CA PRO A 163 -2.18 2.67 22.38
C PRO A 163 -2.64 1.52 21.48
N GLU A 164 -3.16 0.45 22.07
CA GLU A 164 -3.52 -0.79 21.35
C GLU A 164 -4.58 -0.61 20.26
N GLN A 165 -5.51 0.33 20.47
CA GLN A 165 -6.57 0.61 19.50
C GLN A 165 -6.05 1.08 18.15
N ILE A 166 -4.82 1.56 18.10
CA ILE A 166 -4.13 1.97 16.86
C ILE A 166 -2.84 1.16 16.62
N PHE A 167 -2.68 0.00 17.27
CA PHE A 167 -1.51 -0.84 17.10
C PHE A 167 -1.29 -1.19 15.63
N GLY A 168 -0.09 -0.95 15.14
CA GLY A 168 0.29 -1.13 13.75
C GLY A 168 -0.11 0.01 12.80
N ALA A 169 -0.95 0.96 13.24
CA ALA A 169 -1.32 2.10 12.41
C ALA A 169 -0.08 2.91 11.98
N LEU A 170 -0.14 3.44 10.77
CA LEU A 170 0.99 4.18 10.21
C LEU A 170 1.23 5.49 10.96
N VAL A 171 2.40 5.63 11.57
CA VAL A 171 2.96 6.92 11.96
C VAL A 171 3.80 7.44 10.79
N THR A 172 3.31 8.47 10.13
CA THR A 172 3.91 8.99 8.89
C THR A 172 5.39 9.32 9.05
N GLU A 173 6.18 9.03 8.03
CA GLU A 173 7.61 9.37 7.98
C GLU A 173 7.87 10.88 8.10
N LYS A 174 6.86 11.70 7.77
CA LYS A 174 6.93 13.16 7.91
C LYS A 174 7.28 13.61 9.34
N VAL A 175 6.90 12.85 10.35
CA VAL A 175 7.28 13.10 11.76
C VAL A 175 8.80 13.13 11.90
N ARG A 176 9.51 12.13 11.36
CA ARG A 176 10.97 12.07 11.35
C ARG A 176 11.59 13.15 10.45
N SER A 177 10.98 13.41 9.32
CA SER A 177 11.43 14.47 8.39
C SER A 177 11.31 15.89 8.98
N LEU A 178 10.46 16.09 9.97
CA LEU A 178 10.31 17.32 10.73
C LEU A 178 11.25 17.39 11.95
N GLY A 179 12.08 16.37 12.19
CA GLY A 179 13.14 16.41 13.20
C GLY A 179 12.92 15.53 14.43
N ALA A 180 11.80 14.82 14.53
CA ALA A 180 11.61 13.86 15.62
C ALA A 180 12.70 12.78 15.63
N LYS A 181 13.25 12.48 16.81
CA LYS A 181 14.34 11.52 17.02
C LYS A 181 13.80 10.17 17.49
N LEU A 182 14.54 9.11 17.17
CA LEU A 182 14.31 7.77 17.71
C LEU A 182 15.11 7.62 18.98
N VAL A 183 14.42 7.34 20.09
CA VAL A 183 14.99 7.34 21.44
C VAL A 183 14.64 6.03 22.15
N ASN A 184 15.63 5.40 22.79
CA ASN A 184 15.45 4.17 23.53
C ASN A 184 14.92 4.43 24.97
N VAL A 185 14.77 3.37 25.78
CA VAL A 185 14.26 3.48 27.16
C VAL A 185 15.15 4.31 28.06
N ASP A 186 16.45 4.39 27.79
CA ASP A 186 17.42 5.17 28.56
C ASP A 186 17.49 6.65 28.16
N GLY A 187 16.69 7.08 27.19
CA GLY A 187 16.68 8.44 26.68
C GLY A 187 17.77 8.74 25.63
N GLU A 188 18.42 7.70 25.08
CA GLU A 188 19.51 7.85 24.12
C GLU A 188 18.97 7.85 22.68
N VAL A 189 19.44 8.80 21.86
CA VAL A 189 19.22 8.78 20.40
C VAL A 189 20.18 7.76 19.79
N PHE A 190 19.66 6.69 19.25
CA PHE A 190 20.47 5.54 18.84
C PHE A 190 20.73 5.44 17.32
N MET A 191 20.13 6.33 16.53
CA MET A 191 20.34 6.33 15.07
C MET A 191 19.94 7.66 14.40
N ASN A 192 20.39 7.86 13.14
CA ASN A 192 19.89 8.93 12.30
C ASN A 192 18.41 8.62 11.88
N PRO A 193 17.45 9.51 12.16
CA PRO A 193 16.03 9.26 11.86
C PRO A 193 15.69 9.25 10.36
N LEU A 194 16.57 9.74 9.49
CA LEU A 194 16.35 9.83 8.04
C LEU A 194 17.08 8.74 7.23
N GLU A 195 17.55 7.68 7.89
CA GLU A 195 18.04 6.49 7.21
C GLU A 195 16.95 5.80 6.38
N THR A 196 17.36 4.88 5.50
CA THR A 196 16.43 4.07 4.71
C THR A 196 15.52 3.24 5.60
N ARG A 197 14.38 2.79 5.08
CA ARG A 197 13.36 2.10 5.88
C ARG A 197 13.82 0.78 6.46
N ASP A 198 14.57 0.01 5.69
CA ASP A 198 15.17 -1.27 6.10
C ASP A 198 16.18 -1.08 7.24
N VAL A 199 17.08 -0.10 7.10
CA VAL A 199 18.05 0.24 8.15
C VAL A 199 17.33 0.71 9.41
N THR A 200 16.35 1.60 9.28
CA THR A 200 15.60 2.12 10.44
C THR A 200 14.81 1.02 11.13
N ALA A 201 14.04 0.21 10.38
CA ALA A 201 13.24 -0.87 10.97
C ALA A 201 14.12 -1.93 11.65
N SER A 202 15.19 -2.38 10.99
CA SER A 202 16.11 -3.36 11.57
C SER A 202 16.85 -2.83 12.80
N THR A 203 17.17 -1.53 12.83
CA THR A 203 17.82 -0.93 13.99
C THR A 203 16.86 -0.84 15.18
N VAL A 204 15.60 -0.44 14.98
CA VAL A 204 14.58 -0.45 16.04
C VAL A 204 14.40 -1.86 16.60
N ILE A 205 14.30 -2.90 15.75
CA ILE A 205 14.16 -4.27 16.19
C ILE A 205 15.38 -4.72 17.01
N ARG A 206 16.59 -4.38 16.54
CA ARG A 206 17.85 -4.72 17.26
C ARG A 206 17.93 -4.00 18.60
N GLU A 207 17.52 -2.75 18.68
CA GLU A 207 17.54 -1.98 19.93
C GLU A 207 16.59 -2.60 20.95
N CYS A 208 15.39 -2.99 20.53
CA CYS A 208 14.46 -3.74 21.39
C CYS A 208 15.05 -5.09 21.84
N ARG A 209 15.65 -5.86 20.94
CA ARG A 209 16.29 -7.15 21.27
C ARG A 209 17.47 -7.05 22.24
N ARG A 210 18.10 -5.87 22.35
CA ARG A 210 19.16 -5.57 23.31
C ARG A 210 18.64 -5.22 24.70
N GLY A 211 17.35 -5.25 24.92
CA GLY A 211 16.72 -4.86 26.18
C GLY A 211 16.55 -3.36 26.39
N LYS A 212 16.70 -2.57 25.31
CA LYS A 212 16.54 -1.10 25.31
C LYS A 212 15.15 -0.63 24.87
N GLN A 213 14.17 -1.54 24.84
CA GLN A 213 12.78 -1.25 24.51
C GLN A 213 12.04 -0.58 25.66
N VAL A 214 11.01 0.18 25.30
CA VAL A 214 9.94 0.58 26.18
C VAL A 214 8.84 -0.48 26.11
N ASN A 215 8.40 -1.01 27.24
CA ASN A 215 7.33 -1.99 27.29
C ASN A 215 5.97 -1.29 27.39
N THR A 216 4.97 -1.81 26.69
CA THR A 216 3.58 -1.35 26.85
C THR A 216 2.91 -2.03 28.04
N PRO A 217 1.82 -1.45 28.59
CA PRO A 217 1.08 -2.09 29.68
C PRO A 217 0.55 -3.49 29.35
N THR A 218 0.40 -3.81 28.09
CA THR A 218 -0.19 -5.04 27.56
C THR A 218 0.85 -6.06 27.07
N GLY A 219 2.14 -5.81 27.35
CA GLY A 219 3.23 -6.73 27.02
C GLY A 219 3.83 -6.52 25.62
N GLY A 220 3.40 -5.50 24.89
CA GLY A 220 4.06 -5.07 23.65
C GLY A 220 5.35 -4.30 23.92
N GLN A 221 6.08 -3.97 22.86
CA GLN A 221 7.36 -3.25 22.95
C GLN A 221 7.49 -2.19 21.86
N GLY A 222 8.35 -1.22 22.09
CA GLY A 222 8.67 -0.19 21.09
C GLY A 222 9.82 0.70 21.52
N VAL A 223 10.06 1.75 20.73
CA VAL A 223 10.96 2.85 21.07
C VAL A 223 10.21 4.16 20.96
N TRP A 224 10.72 5.20 21.60
CA TRP A 224 10.11 6.52 21.51
C TRP A 224 10.44 7.20 20.18
N LEU A 225 9.45 7.85 19.59
CA LEU A 225 9.61 8.85 18.54
C LEU A 225 9.29 10.21 19.16
N ASP A 226 10.33 11.01 19.37
CA ASP A 226 10.27 12.28 20.10
C ASP A 226 9.60 13.38 19.26
N SER A 227 8.28 13.33 19.20
CA SER A 227 7.47 14.29 18.43
C SER A 227 7.48 15.72 19.00
N PRO A 228 7.55 15.97 20.33
CA PRO A 228 7.65 17.34 20.85
C PRO A 228 8.84 18.13 20.30
N MET A 229 9.92 17.46 19.93
CA MET A 229 11.10 18.08 19.31
C MET A 229 10.75 18.90 18.06
N ILE A 230 9.65 18.55 17.35
CA ILE A 230 9.23 19.26 16.12
C ILE A 230 8.89 20.72 16.43
N ASP A 231 8.08 20.96 17.45
CA ASP A 231 7.69 22.34 17.84
C ASP A 231 8.88 23.10 18.45
N LEU A 232 9.82 22.41 19.11
CA LEU A 232 11.06 23.02 19.57
C LEU A 232 11.97 23.49 18.43
N ILE A 233 12.03 22.72 17.33
CA ILE A 233 12.89 23.05 16.16
C ILE A 233 12.26 24.12 15.28
N HIS A 234 10.96 24.03 15.03
CA HIS A 234 10.29 24.82 13.98
C HIS A 234 9.31 25.88 14.53
N GLY A 235 9.14 25.94 15.85
CA GLY A 235 8.21 26.83 16.53
C GLY A 235 6.88 26.16 16.87
N GLU A 236 6.24 26.66 17.91
CA GLU A 236 4.95 26.19 18.43
C GLU A 236 3.88 26.20 17.33
N GLY A 237 3.04 25.16 17.31
CA GLY A 237 1.97 24.98 16.34
C GLY A 237 2.40 24.30 15.03
N THR A 238 3.67 23.93 14.87
CA THR A 238 4.13 23.19 13.68
C THR A 238 3.50 21.83 13.57
N ILE A 239 3.36 21.09 14.67
CA ILE A 239 2.69 19.80 14.73
C ILE A 239 1.23 19.93 14.23
N GLU A 240 0.50 20.92 14.74
CA GLU A 240 -0.90 21.18 14.36
C GLU A 240 -1.05 21.48 12.87
N LYS A 241 -0.12 22.27 12.33
CA LYS A 241 -0.15 22.70 10.92
C LYS A 241 0.32 21.61 9.96
N ARG A 242 1.37 20.88 10.30
CA ARG A 242 2.08 19.99 9.36
C ARG A 242 1.70 18.52 9.45
N ILE A 243 1.25 18.05 10.64
CA ILE A 243 0.87 16.65 10.90
C ILE A 243 -0.45 16.56 11.71
N PRO A 244 -1.52 17.25 11.28
CA PRO A 244 -2.79 17.30 12.00
C PRO A 244 -3.49 15.94 12.11
N ALA A 245 -3.28 15.03 11.14
CA ALA A 245 -3.89 13.70 11.20
C ALA A 245 -3.23 12.86 12.31
N MET A 246 -1.92 12.92 12.46
CA MET A 246 -1.21 12.26 13.57
C MET A 246 -1.68 12.81 14.92
N LEU A 247 -1.75 14.13 15.06
CA LEU A 247 -2.24 14.75 16.29
C LEU A 247 -3.65 14.25 16.63
N ARG A 248 -4.59 14.27 15.68
CA ARG A 248 -5.96 13.78 15.90
C ARG A 248 -6.00 12.29 16.24
N MET A 249 -5.19 11.47 15.57
CA MET A 249 -5.14 10.03 15.82
C MET A 249 -4.77 9.70 17.26
N PHE A 250 -3.74 10.33 17.80
CA PHE A 250 -3.26 10.08 19.15
C PHE A 250 -4.12 10.77 20.21
N LEU A 251 -4.61 11.99 19.95
CA LEU A 251 -5.48 12.72 20.90
C LEU A 251 -6.78 11.98 21.22
N LYS A 252 -7.33 11.20 20.30
CA LYS A 252 -8.51 10.34 20.55
C LYS A 252 -8.32 9.41 21.76
N TYR A 253 -7.08 9.09 22.05
CA TYR A 253 -6.70 8.16 23.14
C TYR A 253 -5.94 8.85 24.26
N GLY A 254 -6.07 10.18 24.36
CA GLY A 254 -5.47 10.98 25.43
C GLY A 254 -3.96 11.22 25.31
N ILE A 255 -3.35 10.89 24.16
CA ILE A 255 -1.93 11.13 23.94
C ILE A 255 -1.75 12.42 23.12
N ASP A 256 -1.22 13.47 23.79
CA ASP A 256 -0.89 14.73 23.11
C ASP A 256 0.55 14.70 22.63
N ILE A 257 0.73 14.44 21.34
CA ILE A 257 2.05 14.30 20.69
C ILE A 257 2.85 15.61 20.63
N ARG A 258 2.28 16.73 21.06
CA ARG A 258 2.99 18.00 21.24
C ARG A 258 3.75 18.04 22.58
N LYS A 259 3.33 17.22 23.55
CA LYS A 259 3.80 17.19 24.94
C LYS A 259 4.54 15.92 25.32
N GLN A 260 4.24 14.81 24.64
CA GLN A 260 4.83 13.51 24.95
C GLN A 260 5.15 12.75 23.65
N PRO A 261 6.21 11.92 23.64
CA PRO A 261 6.60 11.17 22.48
C PRO A 261 5.58 10.09 22.11
N MET A 262 5.59 9.68 20.84
CA MET A 262 4.86 8.52 20.35
C MET A 262 5.65 7.24 20.59
N LEU A 263 5.01 6.16 21.04
CA LEU A 263 5.63 4.84 21.08
C LEU A 263 5.43 4.16 19.71
N ILE A 264 6.53 3.71 19.12
CA ILE A 264 6.51 3.12 17.77
C ILE A 264 7.28 1.78 17.73
N TYR A 265 6.85 0.93 16.78
CA TYR A 265 7.51 -0.31 16.41
C TYR A 265 7.32 -0.58 14.92
N PRO A 266 8.21 -1.31 14.23
CA PRO A 266 8.04 -1.62 12.80
C PRO A 266 6.71 -2.32 12.49
N THR A 267 6.10 -1.94 11.38
CA THR A 267 4.83 -2.49 10.88
C THR A 267 4.97 -2.89 9.42
N LEU A 268 4.35 -3.99 9.02
CA LEU A 268 4.33 -4.43 7.62
C LEU A 268 3.54 -3.40 6.80
N HIS A 269 4.10 -2.97 5.66
CA HIS A 269 3.59 -1.78 5.00
C HIS A 269 3.43 -1.90 3.49
N TYR A 270 4.39 -2.49 2.78
CA TYR A 270 4.38 -2.48 1.31
C TYR A 270 5.05 -3.72 0.74
N GLN A 271 4.46 -4.27 -0.31
CA GLN A 271 5.06 -5.33 -1.10
C GLN A 271 5.77 -4.73 -2.32
N ASN A 272 7.09 -4.94 -2.45
CA ASN A 272 7.85 -4.45 -3.59
C ASN A 272 7.76 -5.41 -4.79
N GLY A 273 7.65 -6.71 -4.52
CA GLY A 273 7.39 -7.73 -5.52
C GLY A 273 5.93 -7.74 -5.98
N GLY A 274 5.63 -8.52 -7.00
CA GLY A 274 4.28 -8.62 -7.56
C GLY A 274 4.28 -9.32 -8.91
N VAL A 275 3.22 -9.12 -9.68
CA VAL A 275 3.10 -9.65 -11.03
C VAL A 275 4.10 -8.95 -11.95
N LYS A 276 4.81 -9.73 -12.77
CA LYS A 276 5.75 -9.19 -13.77
C LYS A 276 4.99 -8.50 -14.90
N VAL A 277 5.31 -7.23 -15.14
CA VAL A 277 4.70 -6.40 -16.18
C VAL A 277 5.76 -5.74 -17.08
N GLY A 278 5.33 -5.34 -18.27
CA GLY A 278 6.07 -4.46 -19.16
C GLY A 278 5.89 -2.98 -18.81
N THR A 279 6.54 -2.09 -19.58
CA THR A 279 6.41 -0.63 -19.40
C THR A 279 5.03 -0.10 -19.76
N ASP A 280 4.21 -0.87 -20.44
CA ASP A 280 2.81 -0.63 -20.76
C ASP A 280 1.84 -1.18 -19.72
N SER A 281 2.36 -1.74 -18.60
CA SER A 281 1.61 -2.43 -17.55
C SER A 281 0.94 -3.75 -18.00
N GLN A 282 1.21 -4.24 -19.20
CA GLN A 282 0.71 -5.53 -19.67
C GLN A 282 1.55 -6.69 -19.12
N THR A 283 0.90 -7.80 -18.78
CA THR A 283 1.56 -9.05 -18.42
C THR A 283 1.92 -9.86 -19.69
N CYS A 284 2.53 -11.04 -19.52
CA CYS A 284 2.70 -11.97 -20.64
C CYS A 284 1.39 -12.68 -21.06
N VAL A 285 0.34 -12.57 -20.24
CA VAL A 285 -1.00 -13.07 -20.58
C VAL A 285 -1.72 -11.98 -21.37
N GLU A 286 -2.09 -12.29 -22.60
CA GLU A 286 -2.78 -11.33 -23.47
C GLU A 286 -4.06 -10.80 -22.82
N ASN A 287 -4.31 -9.49 -22.97
CA ASN A 287 -5.45 -8.75 -22.45
C ASN A 287 -5.49 -8.62 -20.91
N LEU A 288 -4.42 -9.02 -20.19
CA LEU A 288 -4.28 -8.86 -18.75
C LEU A 288 -3.23 -7.80 -18.43
N PHE A 289 -3.66 -6.75 -17.72
CA PHE A 289 -2.82 -5.66 -17.23
C PHE A 289 -2.78 -5.69 -15.71
N VAL A 290 -1.68 -5.20 -15.13
CA VAL A 290 -1.54 -5.07 -13.67
C VAL A 290 -0.87 -3.74 -13.35
N ALA A 291 -1.35 -3.04 -12.32
CA ALA A 291 -0.81 -1.75 -11.91
C ALA A 291 -0.80 -1.57 -10.38
N GLY A 292 0.06 -0.66 -9.90
CA GLY A 292 0.24 -0.37 -8.49
C GLY A 292 0.93 -1.50 -7.74
N GLU A 293 0.67 -1.62 -6.46
CA GLU A 293 1.36 -2.57 -5.55
C GLU A 293 1.17 -4.06 -5.94
N ALA A 294 0.19 -4.38 -6.80
CA ALA A 294 0.06 -5.73 -7.36
C ALA A 294 1.14 -6.05 -8.41
N ALA A 295 1.78 -5.03 -9.01
CA ALA A 295 2.84 -5.18 -9.98
C ALA A 295 4.21 -5.12 -9.32
N GLY A 296 5.13 -6.02 -9.71
CA GLY A 296 6.49 -6.07 -9.17
C GLY A 296 7.55 -5.52 -10.12
N GLY A 297 8.74 -5.17 -9.57
CA GLY A 297 9.93 -4.83 -10.34
C GLY A 297 10.18 -3.35 -10.58
N VAL A 298 9.36 -2.47 -10.01
CA VAL A 298 9.56 -1.01 -10.08
C VAL A 298 10.55 -0.54 -9.01
N HIS A 299 10.47 -1.11 -7.81
CA HIS A 299 11.13 -0.57 -6.62
C HIS A 299 12.36 -1.34 -6.14
N GLY A 300 12.69 -2.48 -6.78
CA GLY A 300 13.69 -3.40 -6.24
C GLY A 300 13.27 -3.94 -4.87
N GLU A 301 14.22 -4.14 -3.97
CA GLU A 301 13.96 -4.72 -2.65
C GLU A 301 13.56 -3.70 -1.58
N ASN A 302 13.77 -2.40 -1.82
CA ASN A 302 13.58 -1.38 -0.79
C ASN A 302 13.09 -0.05 -1.37
N ARG A 303 11.78 0.12 -1.40
CA ARG A 303 11.13 1.31 -1.95
C ARG A 303 11.43 2.57 -1.14
N LEU A 304 11.76 3.67 -1.82
CA LEU A 304 11.87 4.99 -1.21
C LEU A 304 10.50 5.60 -0.89
N MET A 305 10.43 6.42 0.15
CA MET A 305 9.23 7.17 0.52
C MET A 305 8.65 7.93 -0.68
N GLY A 306 7.32 7.91 -0.79
CA GLY A 306 6.56 8.61 -1.84
C GLY A 306 6.46 7.86 -3.16
N ASN A 307 7.42 7.01 -3.49
CA ASN A 307 7.45 6.32 -4.77
C ASN A 307 6.26 5.35 -4.96
N SER A 308 5.63 4.84 -3.89
CA SER A 308 4.42 4.00 -4.04
C SER A 308 3.23 4.79 -4.58
N LEU A 309 2.98 5.98 -4.05
CA LEU A 309 1.89 6.82 -4.57
C LEU A 309 2.18 7.25 -6.01
N LEU A 310 3.45 7.52 -6.33
CA LEU A 310 3.86 7.85 -7.68
C LEU A 310 3.68 6.67 -8.64
N ASP A 311 4.06 5.46 -8.20
CA ASP A 311 3.88 4.21 -8.94
C ASP A 311 2.40 3.97 -9.28
N VAL A 312 1.50 3.98 -8.30
CA VAL A 312 0.07 3.75 -8.56
C VAL A 312 -0.53 4.77 -9.51
N ILE A 313 -0.04 6.02 -9.52
CA ILE A 313 -0.49 7.06 -10.45
C ILE A 313 0.07 6.85 -11.85
N VAL A 314 1.37 6.69 -11.99
CA VAL A 314 2.03 6.55 -13.29
C VAL A 314 1.59 5.26 -13.98
N PHE A 315 1.71 4.11 -13.32
CA PHE A 315 1.37 2.83 -13.93
C PHE A 315 -0.13 2.57 -13.97
N GLY A 316 -0.93 3.14 -13.06
CA GLY A 316 -2.38 3.11 -13.17
C GLY A 316 -2.89 3.86 -14.41
N ARG A 317 -2.37 5.07 -14.67
CA ARG A 317 -2.67 5.81 -15.92
C ARG A 317 -2.20 5.06 -17.17
N ASN A 318 -1.02 4.46 -17.10
CA ASN A 318 -0.48 3.66 -18.20
C ASN A 318 -1.36 2.44 -18.49
N ALA A 319 -1.70 1.66 -17.48
CA ALA A 319 -2.60 0.52 -17.63
C ALA A 319 -3.92 0.93 -18.28
N GLY A 320 -4.54 2.01 -17.79
CA GLY A 320 -5.77 2.53 -18.37
C GLY A 320 -5.62 2.94 -19.85
N LYS A 321 -4.55 3.65 -20.18
CA LYS A 321 -4.27 4.11 -21.57
C LYS A 321 -4.06 2.94 -22.53
N TYR A 322 -3.20 2.00 -22.16
CA TYR A 322 -2.86 0.87 -23.03
C TYR A 322 -3.98 -0.16 -23.09
N ALA A 323 -4.67 -0.44 -21.98
CA ALA A 323 -5.84 -1.30 -21.97
C ALA A 323 -6.98 -0.74 -22.83
N ALA A 324 -7.25 0.56 -22.76
CA ALA A 324 -8.26 1.21 -23.60
C ALA A 324 -7.91 1.15 -25.10
N ALA A 325 -6.63 1.30 -25.46
CA ALA A 325 -6.17 1.14 -26.83
C ALA A 325 -6.32 -0.31 -27.31
N LYS A 326 -5.89 -1.28 -26.50
CA LYS A 326 -5.98 -2.71 -26.75
C LYS A 326 -7.43 -3.16 -26.95
N ALA A 327 -8.34 -2.71 -26.10
CA ALA A 327 -9.77 -3.07 -26.14
C ALA A 327 -10.48 -2.72 -27.45
N LYS A 328 -9.94 -1.78 -28.24
CA LYS A 328 -10.51 -1.43 -29.55
C LYS A 328 -10.33 -2.53 -30.61
N THR A 329 -9.32 -3.37 -30.45
CA THR A 329 -8.93 -4.39 -31.44
C THR A 329 -9.19 -5.81 -30.97
N VAL A 330 -9.55 -6.01 -29.69
CA VAL A 330 -9.78 -7.35 -29.10
C VAL A 330 -11.16 -7.87 -29.49
N GLU A 331 -11.18 -9.10 -30.00
CA GLU A 331 -12.36 -9.94 -30.11
C GLU A 331 -12.23 -11.10 -29.13
N VAL A 332 -13.17 -11.19 -28.20
CA VAL A 332 -13.19 -12.21 -27.15
C VAL A 332 -13.67 -13.54 -27.73
N GLY A 333 -12.87 -14.59 -27.59
CA GLY A 333 -13.18 -15.94 -28.01
C GLY A 333 -14.21 -16.63 -27.10
N ASN A 334 -14.26 -17.97 -27.17
CA ASN A 334 -15.10 -18.77 -26.29
C ASN A 334 -14.51 -18.77 -24.87
N LEU A 335 -15.37 -18.53 -23.89
CA LEU A 335 -14.93 -18.45 -22.49
C LEU A 335 -14.64 -19.85 -21.93
N THR A 336 -13.56 -19.95 -21.14
CA THR A 336 -13.15 -21.18 -20.46
C THR A 336 -12.56 -20.90 -19.08
N LEU A 337 -12.59 -21.92 -18.22
CA LEU A 337 -11.94 -21.96 -16.90
C LEU A 337 -10.94 -23.15 -16.80
N ASP A 338 -10.44 -23.66 -17.90
CA ASP A 338 -9.56 -24.85 -17.92
C ASP A 338 -8.27 -24.67 -17.12
N HIS A 339 -7.81 -23.42 -16.94
CA HIS A 339 -6.66 -23.10 -16.09
C HIS A 339 -6.87 -23.45 -14.62
N VAL A 340 -8.13 -23.50 -14.15
CA VAL A 340 -8.46 -23.89 -12.77
C VAL A 340 -8.04 -25.33 -12.51
N ALA A 341 -8.44 -26.26 -13.38
CA ALA A 341 -8.04 -27.66 -13.25
C ALA A 341 -6.51 -27.86 -13.31
N LYS A 342 -5.82 -27.04 -14.12
CA LYS A 342 -4.36 -27.06 -14.17
C LYS A 342 -3.75 -26.62 -12.83
N PHE A 343 -4.26 -25.56 -12.24
CA PHE A 343 -3.79 -25.07 -10.94
C PHE A 343 -4.08 -26.06 -9.80
N GLU A 344 -5.27 -26.67 -9.78
CA GLU A 344 -5.62 -27.73 -8.82
C GLU A 344 -4.65 -28.91 -8.92
N LYS A 345 -4.26 -29.27 -10.13
CA LYS A 345 -3.24 -30.31 -10.34
C LYS A 345 -1.89 -29.90 -9.79
N GLU A 346 -1.46 -28.64 -9.98
CA GLU A 346 -0.19 -28.11 -9.42
C GLU A 346 -0.20 -28.20 -7.87
N LEU A 347 -1.33 -27.88 -7.23
CA LEU A 347 -1.49 -28.00 -5.77
C LEU A 347 -1.38 -29.46 -5.33
N ALA A 348 -2.08 -30.36 -6.01
CA ALA A 348 -2.03 -31.79 -5.71
C ALA A 348 -0.61 -32.38 -5.88
N ASP A 349 0.07 -32.03 -6.97
CA ASP A 349 1.46 -32.45 -7.23
C ASP A 349 2.44 -31.90 -6.16
N ALA A 350 2.15 -30.74 -5.58
CA ALA A 350 2.90 -30.14 -4.47
C ALA A 350 2.50 -30.71 -3.09
N GLY A 351 1.52 -31.62 -3.02
CA GLY A 351 1.02 -32.17 -1.76
C GLY A 351 0.18 -31.21 -0.93
N ILE A 352 -0.30 -30.11 -1.53
CA ILE A 352 -1.17 -29.13 -0.87
C ILE A 352 -2.61 -29.61 -0.97
N GLN A 353 -3.29 -29.70 0.17
CA GLN A 353 -4.69 -30.11 0.19
C GLN A 353 -5.59 -28.97 -0.28
N PRO A 354 -6.49 -29.16 -1.26
CA PRO A 354 -7.33 -28.10 -1.79
C PRO A 354 -8.45 -27.66 -0.83
N ASP A 355 -8.68 -28.38 0.25
CA ASP A 355 -9.67 -28.12 1.28
C ASP A 355 -9.09 -27.39 2.51
N GLU A 356 -7.79 -27.08 2.51
CA GLU A 356 -7.23 -26.20 3.53
C GLU A 356 -7.88 -24.83 3.46
N VAL A 357 -8.59 -24.47 4.52
CA VAL A 357 -9.24 -23.17 4.64
C VAL A 357 -8.21 -22.13 5.07
N SER A 358 -8.07 -21.08 4.28
CA SER A 358 -7.25 -19.93 4.68
C SER A 358 -7.71 -19.35 6.01
N PRO A 359 -6.81 -18.94 6.92
CA PRO A 359 -7.20 -18.28 8.14
C PRO A 359 -8.07 -17.05 7.85
N LYS A 360 -9.09 -16.80 8.67
CA LYS A 360 -9.88 -15.57 8.58
C LYS A 360 -9.00 -14.38 8.90
N LEU A 361 -8.69 -13.58 7.88
CA LEU A 361 -7.87 -12.37 8.02
C LEU A 361 -8.70 -11.12 8.31
N LEU A 362 -10.01 -11.22 8.13
CA LEU A 362 -10.96 -10.17 8.47
C LEU A 362 -11.51 -10.38 9.88
N PRO A 363 -11.71 -9.30 10.66
CA PRO A 363 -12.45 -9.38 11.91
C PRO A 363 -13.84 -9.96 11.67
N ASP A 364 -14.33 -10.75 12.61
CA ASP A 364 -15.72 -11.21 12.59
C ASP A 364 -16.64 -10.07 13.06
N TYR A 365 -17.17 -9.32 12.11
CA TYR A 365 -18.10 -8.23 12.37
C TYR A 365 -19.51 -8.69 12.75
N THR A 366 -19.80 -10.00 12.67
CA THR A 366 -21.12 -10.54 13.03
C THR A 366 -21.28 -10.72 14.55
N ARG A 367 -20.18 -10.78 15.29
CA ARG A 367 -20.22 -10.74 16.75
C ARG A 367 -20.54 -9.33 17.21
N LYS A 368 -21.80 -9.06 17.42
CA LYS A 368 -22.19 -7.98 18.30
C LYS A 368 -21.67 -8.36 19.69
N VAL A 369 -20.72 -7.60 20.20
CA VAL A 369 -20.38 -7.64 21.61
C VAL A 369 -21.62 -7.06 22.31
N ASN A 370 -22.57 -7.94 22.60
CA ASN A 370 -23.58 -7.68 23.61
C ASN A 370 -22.93 -8.10 24.92
N ASP A 371 -22.26 -7.14 25.57
CA ASP A 371 -22.09 -7.19 27.05
C ASP A 371 -21.59 -5.82 27.51
#